data_a96ef893f9651c1cb205cff3319cbb44
#
_entry.id   a96ef893f9651c1cb205cff3319cbb44
#
_cell.length_a   1.000
_cell.length_b   1.000
_cell.length_c   1.000
_cell.angle_alpha   90.00
_cell.angle_beta   90.00
_cell.angle_gamma   90.00
#
_symmetry.space_group_name_H-M   'P 1'
#
loop_
_entity.id
_entity.type
_entity.pdbx_description
1 polymer ?
#
loop_
_entity_poly.entity_id
_entity_poly.type
_entity_poly.pdbx_seq_one_letter_code
_entity_poly.pdbx_strand_id
1 'polypeptide(L)'
;PFSTQYEYSPNYCDFGHTDNNEHFFQQMDYLTPELLRALKPGRIAAIHVKDRIVPGGMTGLGYQTVYPFHARCIEHYTKHGFGYMGMITIVTDVVRENNQTYRLGWSEVCKDGSKMSCGMPEYLLLFRKTPTDTSNSYADEPVTKSKDEYSRARWQTDAHAFWRSGGNRISIVLSRNSRS
;
A
#
# COMPACT_ATOMS: atom_id res chain seq x y z
N PRO A 1 -6.73 -7.44 -1.61
CA PRO A 1 -7.10 -8.10 -0.37
C PRO A 1 -6.23 -7.62 0.78
N PHE A 2 -6.84 -7.50 1.95
CA PHE A 2 -6.21 -6.97 3.16
C PHE A 2 -5.88 -8.10 4.16
N SER A 3 -5.50 -9.27 3.66
CA SER A 3 -5.22 -10.47 4.46
C SER A 3 -6.44 -10.88 5.33
N THR A 4 -6.18 -11.32 6.54
CA THR A 4 -7.19 -11.82 7.49
C THR A 4 -8.13 -10.73 8.08
N GLN A 5 -7.98 -9.46 7.72
CA GLN A 5 -8.77 -8.38 8.33
C GLN A 5 -10.21 -8.33 7.81
N TYR A 6 -10.41 -8.68 6.55
CA TYR A 6 -11.71 -8.63 5.90
C TYR A 6 -12.00 -9.97 5.22
N GLU A 7 -12.76 -10.78 5.87
CA GLU A 7 -13.37 -11.97 5.30
C GLU A 7 -14.74 -11.59 4.72
N TYR A 8 -14.89 -11.78 3.42
CA TYR A 8 -16.15 -11.48 2.72
C TYR A 8 -17.04 -12.71 2.58
N SER A 9 -16.46 -13.89 2.64
CA SER A 9 -17.18 -15.16 2.57
C SER A 9 -16.37 -16.30 3.16
N PRO A 10 -17.00 -17.39 3.63
CA PRO A 10 -16.30 -18.58 4.10
C PRO A 10 -15.75 -19.45 2.95
N ASN A 11 -15.56 -18.89 1.78
CA ASN A 11 -15.07 -19.60 0.60
C ASN A 11 -13.55 -19.55 0.54
N TYR A 12 -12.90 -20.67 0.19
CA TYR A 12 -11.46 -20.76 -0.04
C TYR A 12 -10.94 -19.82 -1.14
N CYS A 13 -11.81 -19.33 -2.01
CA CYS A 13 -11.45 -18.30 -2.99
C CYS A 13 -11.40 -16.88 -2.40
N ASP A 14 -11.84 -16.71 -1.15
CA ASP A 14 -11.71 -15.44 -0.44
C ASP A 14 -10.34 -15.38 0.25
N PHE A 15 -9.48 -14.50 -0.23
CA PHE A 15 -8.14 -14.30 0.35
C PHE A 15 -8.18 -13.74 1.78
N GLY A 16 -9.31 -13.26 2.25
CA GLY A 16 -9.55 -12.89 3.64
C GLY A 16 -9.83 -14.09 4.54
N HIS A 17 -10.27 -15.21 3.97
CA HIS A 17 -10.57 -16.45 4.69
C HIS A 17 -9.29 -17.28 4.87
N THR A 18 -8.35 -16.75 5.64
CA THR A 18 -7.06 -17.39 5.96
C THR A 18 -6.80 -17.35 7.46
N ASP A 19 -6.13 -18.39 7.98
CA ASP A 19 -5.90 -18.53 9.42
C ASP A 19 -4.94 -17.46 9.97
N ASN A 20 -3.98 -17.05 9.14
CA ASN A 20 -2.95 -16.09 9.52
C ASN A 20 -2.31 -15.44 8.28
N ASN A 21 -1.41 -14.48 8.52
CA ASN A 21 -0.73 -13.76 7.43
C ASN A 21 0.17 -14.67 6.57
N GLU A 22 0.78 -15.71 7.14
CA GLU A 22 1.63 -16.61 6.36
C GLU A 22 0.79 -17.45 5.39
N HIS A 23 -0.37 -17.94 5.83
CA HIS A 23 -1.32 -18.64 4.96
C HIS A 23 -1.83 -17.72 3.85
N PHE A 24 -2.10 -16.44 4.16
CA PHE A 24 -2.44 -15.44 3.14
C PHE A 24 -1.34 -15.35 2.06
N PHE A 25 -0.06 -15.22 2.44
CA PHE A 25 1.03 -15.11 1.48
C PHE A 25 1.24 -16.41 0.68
N GLN A 26 1.01 -17.58 1.28
CA GLN A 26 1.00 -18.85 0.55
C GLN A 26 -0.06 -18.88 -0.54
N GLN A 27 -1.27 -18.36 -0.29
CA GLN A 27 -2.29 -18.22 -1.33
C GLN A 27 -1.87 -17.19 -2.39
N MET A 28 -1.25 -16.09 -1.99
CA MET A 28 -0.72 -15.07 -2.90
C MET A 28 0.42 -15.60 -3.78
N ASP A 29 1.15 -16.64 -3.37
CA ASP A 29 2.18 -17.30 -4.19
C ASP A 29 1.59 -17.90 -5.49
N TYR A 30 0.29 -18.19 -5.55
CA TYR A 30 -0.39 -18.62 -6.77
C TYR A 30 -0.90 -17.43 -7.60
N LEU A 31 -1.41 -16.37 -6.96
CA LEU A 31 -1.97 -15.22 -7.67
C LEU A 31 -0.89 -14.29 -8.22
N THR A 32 0.17 -14.04 -7.46
CA THR A 32 1.16 -13.02 -7.80
C THR A 32 1.91 -13.31 -9.12
N PRO A 33 2.33 -14.55 -9.43
CA PRO A 33 2.89 -14.87 -10.74
C PRO A 33 1.92 -14.62 -11.89
N GLU A 34 0.62 -14.87 -11.69
CA GLU A 34 -0.39 -14.63 -12.73
C GLU A 34 -0.62 -13.14 -12.95
N LEU A 35 -0.57 -12.33 -11.90
CA LEU A 35 -0.59 -10.87 -12.04
C LEU A 35 0.62 -10.37 -12.82
N LEU A 36 1.82 -10.91 -12.53
CA LEU A 36 3.02 -10.58 -13.28
C LEU A 36 2.90 -11.01 -14.75
N ARG A 37 2.38 -12.21 -15.01
CA ARG A 37 2.16 -12.72 -16.37
C ARG A 37 1.21 -11.82 -17.16
N ALA A 38 0.07 -11.45 -16.57
CA ALA A 38 -0.98 -10.68 -17.22
C ALA A 38 -0.60 -9.21 -17.45
N LEU A 39 0.25 -8.65 -16.61
CA LEU A 39 0.69 -7.26 -16.74
C LEU A 39 1.58 -7.13 -17.99
N LYS A 40 1.34 -6.11 -18.82
CA LYS A 40 2.21 -5.81 -19.97
C LYS A 40 3.62 -5.43 -19.52
N PRO A 41 4.68 -5.86 -20.22
CA PRO A 41 6.07 -5.53 -19.89
C PRO A 41 6.31 -4.03 -19.77
N GLY A 42 7.04 -3.63 -18.75
CA GLY A 42 7.34 -2.23 -18.43
C GLY A 42 6.20 -1.46 -17.77
N ARG A 43 5.04 -2.06 -17.52
CA ARG A 43 3.89 -1.42 -16.88
C ARG A 43 3.92 -1.58 -15.36
N ILE A 44 3.12 -0.75 -14.69
CA ILE A 44 3.07 -0.62 -13.24
C ILE A 44 1.82 -1.31 -12.71
N ALA A 45 2.00 -2.10 -11.65
CA ALA A 45 0.94 -2.55 -10.76
C ALA A 45 0.93 -1.67 -9.51
N ALA A 46 -0.24 -1.22 -9.09
CA ALA A 46 -0.44 -0.43 -7.88
C ALA A 46 -1.27 -1.26 -6.89
N ILE A 47 -0.68 -1.59 -5.75
CA ILE A 47 -1.26 -2.48 -4.74
C ILE A 47 -1.59 -1.68 -3.49
N HIS A 48 -2.87 -1.56 -3.18
CA HIS A 48 -3.35 -0.85 -2.01
C HIS A 48 -3.33 -1.77 -0.79
N VAL A 49 -2.65 -1.34 0.27
CA VAL A 49 -2.48 -2.10 1.51
C VAL A 49 -2.54 -1.19 2.73
N LYS A 50 -2.81 -1.80 3.88
CA LYS A 50 -2.77 -1.15 5.19
C LYS A 50 -2.10 -2.08 6.19
N ASP A 51 -1.33 -1.53 7.11
CA ASP A 51 -0.73 -2.30 8.20
C ASP A 51 -1.79 -2.82 9.17
N ARG A 52 -1.44 -3.81 9.96
CA ARG A 52 -2.35 -4.56 10.82
C ARG A 52 -2.09 -4.27 12.28
N ILE A 53 -3.15 -4.06 13.03
CA ILE A 53 -3.08 -4.07 14.48
C ILE A 53 -3.01 -5.51 14.97
N VAL A 54 -2.04 -5.78 15.82
CA VAL A 54 -1.97 -7.03 16.56
C VAL A 54 -2.44 -6.75 17.99
N PRO A 55 -3.58 -7.32 18.41
CA PRO A 55 -4.14 -7.13 19.75
C PRO A 55 -3.16 -7.55 20.84
N GLY A 56 -3.20 -6.85 21.98
CA GLY A 56 -2.27 -7.12 23.09
C GLY A 56 -2.32 -8.55 23.64
N GLY A 57 -3.47 -9.22 23.58
CA GLY A 57 -3.60 -10.61 23.94
C GLY A 57 -2.87 -11.59 23.00
N MET A 58 -2.59 -11.17 21.77
CA MET A 58 -1.88 -11.97 20.76
C MET A 58 -0.37 -11.69 20.73
N THR A 59 0.05 -10.52 21.22
CA THR A 59 1.46 -10.11 21.16
C THR A 59 2.34 -10.77 22.20
N GLY A 60 1.76 -11.21 23.31
CA GLY A 60 2.49 -11.62 24.51
C GLY A 60 3.15 -10.46 25.27
N LEU A 61 3.02 -9.21 24.77
CA LEU A 61 3.64 -8.01 25.35
C LEU A 61 2.70 -7.22 26.26
N GLY A 62 1.42 -7.60 26.32
CA GLY A 62 0.40 -6.91 27.12
C GLY A 62 -0.12 -5.60 26.52
N TYR A 63 0.35 -5.22 25.32
CA TYR A 63 -0.13 -4.05 24.58
C TYR A 63 -0.18 -4.32 23.07
N GLN A 64 -0.94 -3.49 22.36
CA GLN A 64 -1.09 -3.60 20.90
C GLN A 64 0.20 -3.22 20.18
N THR A 65 0.51 -3.97 19.13
CA THR A 65 1.57 -3.64 18.19
C THR A 65 1.02 -3.48 16.77
N VAL A 66 1.90 -3.24 15.81
CA VAL A 66 1.56 -3.18 14.39
C VAL A 66 2.35 -4.24 13.64
N TYR A 67 1.65 -5.05 12.86
CA TYR A 67 2.26 -5.92 11.88
C TYR A 67 2.50 -5.13 10.60
N PRO A 68 3.74 -5.01 10.13
CA PRO A 68 4.08 -4.19 8.97
C PRO A 68 3.71 -4.90 7.65
N PHE A 69 2.40 -5.00 7.39
CA PHE A 69 1.88 -5.75 6.25
C PHE A 69 2.39 -5.21 4.91
N HIS A 70 2.54 -3.88 4.78
CA HIS A 70 3.09 -3.26 3.58
C HIS A 70 4.52 -3.75 3.28
N ALA A 71 5.37 -3.90 4.29
CA ALA A 71 6.73 -4.38 4.11
C ALA A 71 6.75 -5.84 3.64
N ARG A 72 5.91 -6.69 4.22
CA ARG A 72 5.74 -8.09 3.79
C ARG A 72 5.22 -8.20 2.36
N CYS A 73 4.31 -7.31 1.96
CA CYS A 73 3.87 -7.24 0.57
C CYS A 73 5.02 -6.84 -0.37
N ILE A 74 5.87 -5.88 0.01
CA ILE A 74 7.04 -5.50 -0.79
C ILE A 74 7.97 -6.70 -0.99
N GLU A 75 8.31 -7.42 0.07
CA GLU A 75 9.13 -8.63 0.00
C GLU A 75 8.49 -9.69 -0.91
N HIS A 76 7.20 -9.95 -0.73
CA HIS A 76 6.47 -10.95 -1.49
C HIS A 76 6.47 -10.65 -2.99
N TYR A 77 6.05 -9.44 -3.40
CA TYR A 77 6.00 -9.07 -4.82
C TYR A 77 7.37 -9.02 -5.47
N THR A 78 8.41 -8.57 -4.75
CA THR A 78 9.78 -8.55 -5.27
C THR A 78 10.34 -9.95 -5.45
N LYS A 79 10.07 -10.87 -4.54
CA LYS A 79 10.40 -12.30 -4.67
C LYS A 79 9.81 -12.90 -5.95
N HIS A 80 8.63 -12.47 -6.36
CA HIS A 80 7.94 -12.93 -7.56
C HIS A 80 8.33 -12.18 -8.85
N GLY A 81 9.36 -11.34 -8.82
CA GLY A 81 9.93 -10.74 -10.02
C GLY A 81 9.42 -9.34 -10.36
N PHE A 82 8.65 -8.72 -9.49
CA PHE A 82 8.30 -7.31 -9.62
C PHE A 82 9.43 -6.40 -9.15
N GLY A 83 9.69 -5.33 -9.88
CA GLY A 83 10.58 -4.25 -9.42
C GLY A 83 9.80 -3.29 -8.52
N TYR A 84 10.23 -3.09 -7.28
CA TYR A 84 9.62 -2.10 -6.37
C TYR A 84 10.04 -0.68 -6.75
N MET A 85 9.06 0.19 -7.04
CA MET A 85 9.26 1.57 -7.49
C MET A 85 9.09 2.60 -6.37
N GLY A 86 8.54 2.21 -5.24
CA GLY A 86 8.24 3.09 -4.12
C GLY A 86 6.78 2.96 -3.68
N MET A 87 6.38 3.81 -2.74
CA MET A 87 5.00 3.83 -2.25
C MET A 87 4.46 5.25 -2.12
N ILE A 88 3.14 5.35 -2.23
CA ILE A 88 2.38 6.55 -1.94
C ILE A 88 1.72 6.33 -0.59
N THR A 89 1.94 7.22 0.35
CA THR A 89 1.26 7.18 1.65
C THR A 89 -0.06 7.93 1.55
N ILE A 90 -1.15 7.25 1.88
CA ILE A 90 -2.49 7.80 1.94
C ILE A 90 -2.77 8.12 3.41
N VAL A 91 -2.81 9.41 3.72
CA VAL A 91 -3.11 9.88 5.09
C VAL A 91 -4.62 9.87 5.27
N THR A 92 -5.09 9.09 6.22
CA THR A 92 -6.51 9.00 6.58
C THR A 92 -6.83 9.89 7.77
N ASP A 93 -8.13 10.16 7.98
CA ASP A 93 -8.59 10.90 9.14
C ASP A 93 -8.42 10.05 10.41
N VAL A 94 -7.45 10.41 11.25
CA VAL A 94 -7.12 9.64 12.46
C VAL A 94 -8.25 9.59 13.47
N VAL A 95 -9.15 10.57 13.49
CA VAL A 95 -10.32 10.59 14.38
C VAL A 95 -11.34 9.53 13.96
N ARG A 96 -11.58 9.40 12.65
CA ARG A 96 -12.44 8.34 12.10
C ARG A 96 -11.85 6.95 12.30
N GLU A 97 -10.56 6.80 12.04
CA GLU A 97 -9.83 5.54 12.20
C GLU A 97 -9.73 5.10 13.67
N ASN A 98 -9.68 6.07 14.59
CA ASN A 98 -9.53 5.81 16.02
C ASN A 98 -10.71 5.04 16.62
N ASN A 99 -11.92 5.25 16.14
CA ASN A 99 -13.10 4.52 16.61
C ASN A 99 -12.98 3.00 16.43
N GLN A 100 -12.12 2.55 15.53
CA GLN A 100 -11.89 1.13 15.27
C GLN A 100 -10.67 0.56 16.00
N THR A 101 -9.73 1.41 16.41
CA THR A 101 -8.41 0.96 16.84
C THR A 101 -8.02 1.36 18.26
N TYR A 102 -8.72 2.27 18.89
CA TYR A 102 -8.43 2.84 20.22
C TYR A 102 -6.99 3.39 20.39
N ARG A 103 -6.27 3.62 19.29
CA ARG A 103 -4.85 3.97 19.33
C ARG A 103 -4.59 5.41 19.77
N LEU A 104 -5.57 6.29 19.54
CA LEU A 104 -5.52 7.71 19.85
C LEU A 104 -6.66 8.12 20.78
N GLY A 105 -7.20 7.19 21.58
CA GLY A 105 -8.36 7.39 22.43
C GLY A 105 -8.14 8.49 23.45
N TRP A 106 -9.11 9.41 23.56
CA TRP A 106 -9.07 10.48 24.56
C TRP A 106 -8.88 9.95 25.99
N SER A 107 -9.52 8.84 26.34
CA SER A 107 -9.37 8.22 27.64
C SER A 107 -7.95 7.72 27.94
N GLU A 108 -7.21 7.30 26.92
CA GLU A 108 -5.82 6.89 27.06
C GLU A 108 -4.88 8.10 27.23
N VAL A 109 -5.20 9.23 26.58
CA VAL A 109 -4.46 10.49 26.78
C VAL A 109 -4.61 11.00 28.22
N CYS A 110 -5.79 10.82 28.81
CA CYS A 110 -6.07 11.25 30.19
C CYS A 110 -5.43 10.36 31.27
N LYS A 111 -4.86 9.22 30.87
CA LYS A 111 -4.12 8.30 31.75
C LYS A 111 -2.61 8.45 31.50
N ASP A 112 -1.92 7.33 31.40
CA ASP A 112 -0.56 7.26 30.93
C ASP A 112 -0.55 7.00 29.42
N GLY A 113 -0.18 7.98 28.62
CA GLY A 113 -0.16 7.90 27.16
C GLY A 113 0.86 6.92 26.56
N SER A 114 1.62 6.19 27.37
CA SER A 114 2.65 5.25 26.92
C SER A 114 2.11 4.08 26.07
N LYS A 115 0.82 3.76 26.18
CA LYS A 115 0.15 2.75 25.35
C LYS A 115 -0.40 3.29 24.03
N MET A 116 -0.37 4.61 23.87
CA MET A 116 -0.83 5.25 22.65
C MET A 116 0.14 4.98 21.49
N SER A 117 -0.40 5.02 20.30
CA SER A 117 0.36 4.88 19.07
C SER A 117 -0.10 5.91 18.03
N CYS A 118 0.64 6.04 16.95
CA CYS A 118 0.25 6.92 15.85
C CYS A 118 -0.98 6.39 15.09
N GLY A 119 -1.69 7.26 14.40
CA GLY A 119 -2.66 6.88 13.38
C GLY A 119 -1.98 6.05 12.29
N MET A 120 -2.74 5.11 11.70
CA MET A 120 -2.20 4.25 10.64
C MET A 120 -2.59 4.78 9.27
N PRO A 121 -1.61 5.15 8.43
CA PRO A 121 -1.88 5.46 7.04
C PRO A 121 -2.21 4.19 6.25
N GLU A 122 -2.69 4.39 5.03
CA GLU A 122 -2.75 3.37 4.01
C GLU A 122 -1.61 3.59 3.01
N TYR A 123 -1.25 2.55 2.26
CA TYR A 123 -0.16 2.62 1.31
C TYR A 123 -0.61 2.12 -0.05
N LEU A 124 -0.22 2.83 -1.09
CA LEU A 124 -0.30 2.36 -2.46
C LEU A 124 1.12 1.99 -2.90
N LEU A 125 1.41 0.70 -2.90
CA LEU A 125 2.71 0.17 -3.30
C LEU A 125 2.78 0.12 -4.83
N LEU A 126 3.86 0.67 -5.39
CA LEU A 126 4.06 0.72 -6.83
C LEU A 126 5.13 -0.30 -7.23
N PHE A 127 4.74 -1.20 -8.12
CA PHE A 127 5.60 -2.24 -8.67
C PHE A 127 5.64 -2.14 -10.18
N ARG A 128 6.75 -2.55 -10.79
CA ARG A 128 6.92 -2.55 -12.22
C ARG A 128 7.29 -3.94 -12.72
N LYS A 129 6.64 -4.38 -13.79
CA LYS A 129 7.12 -5.52 -14.57
C LYS A 129 8.29 -5.07 -15.44
N THR A 130 9.37 -5.83 -15.44
CA THR A 130 10.54 -5.57 -16.28
C THR A 130 10.14 -5.52 -17.76
N PRO A 131 10.63 -4.55 -18.55
CA PRO A 131 10.49 -4.56 -20.00
C PRO A 131 11.16 -5.81 -20.60
N THR A 132 10.77 -6.23 -21.79
CA THR A 132 11.41 -7.36 -22.49
C THR A 132 12.85 -7.03 -22.85
N ASP A 133 13.09 -5.79 -23.31
CA ASP A 133 14.44 -5.26 -23.48
C ASP A 133 14.89 -4.52 -22.24
N THR A 134 15.77 -5.14 -21.45
CA THR A 134 16.30 -4.56 -20.19
C THR A 134 17.26 -3.40 -20.42
N SER A 135 17.77 -3.20 -21.64
CA SER A 135 18.57 -2.02 -22.00
C SER A 135 17.71 -0.76 -22.16
N ASN A 136 16.39 -0.95 -22.33
CA ASN A 136 15.42 0.12 -22.49
C ASN A 136 14.71 0.40 -21.15
N SER A 137 14.73 1.66 -20.72
CA SER A 137 14.05 2.08 -19.49
C SER A 137 12.53 2.24 -19.63
N TYR A 138 12.02 2.24 -20.85
CA TYR A 138 10.58 2.40 -21.14
C TYR A 138 9.86 1.05 -21.17
N ALA A 139 8.53 1.10 -21.24
CA ALA A 139 7.72 -0.07 -21.52
C ALA A 139 7.92 -0.52 -22.98
N ASP A 140 7.64 -1.81 -23.29
CA ASP A 140 7.72 -2.34 -24.65
C ASP A 140 6.78 -1.57 -25.60
N GLU A 141 5.64 -1.13 -25.08
CA GLU A 141 4.67 -0.29 -25.80
C GLU A 141 4.52 1.07 -25.06
N PRO A 142 5.44 2.01 -25.26
CA PRO A 142 5.39 3.28 -24.54
C PRO A 142 4.19 4.13 -25.00
N VAL A 143 3.47 4.73 -24.06
CA VAL A 143 2.48 5.77 -24.35
C VAL A 143 3.20 7.11 -24.38
N THR A 144 3.39 7.64 -25.58
CA THR A 144 4.01 8.95 -25.78
C THR A 144 2.95 10.02 -25.94
N LYS A 145 3.21 11.20 -25.40
CA LYS A 145 2.42 12.40 -25.62
C LYS A 145 3.34 13.49 -26.12
N SER A 146 2.90 14.26 -27.11
CA SER A 146 3.66 15.43 -27.50
C SER A 146 3.64 16.49 -26.39
N LYS A 147 4.63 17.39 -26.40
CA LYS A 147 4.68 18.51 -25.43
C LYS A 147 3.50 19.47 -25.62
N ASP A 148 2.90 19.51 -26.82
CA ASP A 148 1.74 20.34 -27.14
C ASP A 148 0.46 19.74 -26.59
N GLU A 149 0.32 18.39 -26.65
CA GLU A 149 -0.83 17.67 -26.08
C GLU A 149 -0.81 17.67 -24.55
N TYR A 150 0.39 17.62 -23.96
CA TYR A 150 0.58 17.57 -22.50
C TYR A 150 1.64 18.56 -22.06
N SER A 151 1.28 19.84 -22.01
CA SER A 151 2.18 20.92 -21.64
C SER A 151 2.62 20.84 -20.18
N ARG A 152 3.78 21.44 -19.86
CA ARG A 152 4.28 21.55 -18.49
C ARG A 152 3.27 22.24 -17.56
N ALA A 153 2.56 23.26 -18.06
CA ALA A 153 1.54 23.95 -17.26
C ALA A 153 0.36 23.03 -16.94
N ARG A 154 -0.08 22.21 -17.90
CA ARG A 154 -1.12 21.21 -17.66
C ARG A 154 -0.66 20.17 -16.64
N TRP A 155 0.54 19.65 -16.77
CA TRP A 155 1.10 18.73 -15.78
C TRP A 155 1.13 19.32 -14.37
N GLN A 156 1.53 20.59 -14.23
CA GLN A 156 1.51 21.28 -12.94
C GLN A 156 0.09 21.42 -12.38
N THR A 157 -0.88 21.76 -13.22
CA THR A 157 -2.29 21.87 -12.83
C THR A 157 -2.83 20.53 -12.38
N ASP A 158 -2.59 19.46 -13.12
CA ASP A 158 -3.05 18.12 -12.79
C ASP A 158 -2.42 17.63 -11.49
N ALA A 159 -1.11 17.84 -11.29
CA ALA A 159 -0.40 17.51 -10.07
C ALA A 159 -0.94 18.29 -8.86
N HIS A 160 -1.29 19.57 -9.01
CA HIS A 160 -1.88 20.37 -7.94
C HIS A 160 -3.36 20.06 -7.71
N ALA A 161 -4.14 19.77 -8.75
CA ALA A 161 -5.54 19.37 -8.62
C ALA A 161 -5.68 18.09 -7.78
N PHE A 162 -4.76 17.15 -7.96
CA PHE A 162 -4.69 15.94 -7.15
C PHE A 162 -4.48 16.24 -5.66
N TRP A 163 -3.78 17.32 -5.31
CA TRP A 163 -3.60 17.80 -3.93
C TRP A 163 -4.82 18.52 -3.36
N ARG A 164 -5.68 19.08 -4.20
CA ARG A 164 -6.80 19.96 -3.80
C ARG A 164 -8.16 19.29 -3.83
N SER A 165 -8.31 18.17 -4.54
CA SER A 165 -9.60 17.55 -4.74
C SER A 165 -10.08 16.80 -3.50
N GLY A 166 -10.89 17.47 -2.70
CA GLY A 166 -11.86 16.85 -1.85
C GLY A 166 -11.53 16.82 -0.37
N GLY A 167 -12.51 17.04 0.45
CA GLY A 167 -12.57 17.08 1.90
C GLY A 167 -12.05 15.84 2.68
N ASN A 168 -11.45 14.89 2.02
CA ASN A 168 -10.55 13.88 2.58
C ASN A 168 -9.15 14.24 2.10
N ARG A 169 -8.32 14.78 2.97
CA ARG A 169 -6.93 15.10 2.68
C ARG A 169 -6.15 13.82 2.43
N ILE A 170 -6.04 13.41 1.19
CA ILE A 170 -5.04 12.44 0.76
C ILE A 170 -3.75 13.22 0.59
N SER A 171 -2.85 13.15 1.56
CA SER A 171 -1.50 13.69 1.40
C SER A 171 -0.65 12.62 0.76
N ILE A 172 -0.37 12.76 -0.53
CA ILE A 172 0.56 11.87 -1.23
C ILE A 172 1.96 12.41 -1.04
N VAL A 173 2.74 11.75 -0.21
CA VAL A 173 4.16 12.04 -0.06
C VAL A 173 4.91 11.17 -1.08
N LEU A 174 5.26 11.76 -2.22
CA LEU A 174 6.20 11.14 -3.14
C LEU A 174 7.60 11.27 -2.52
N SER A 175 8.15 10.21 -1.97
CA SER A 175 9.56 10.19 -1.59
C SER A 175 10.39 10.22 -2.87
N ARG A 176 10.90 11.41 -3.24
CA ARG A 176 11.96 11.50 -4.24
C ARG A 176 13.23 10.96 -3.60
N ASN A 177 13.78 9.89 -4.14
CA ASN A 177 15.18 9.59 -3.95
C ASN A 177 15.99 10.74 -4.56
N SER A 178 16.42 11.69 -3.71
CA SER A 178 17.44 12.66 -4.08
C SER A 178 18.74 11.87 -4.22
N ARG A 179 19.15 11.61 -5.44
CA ARG A 179 20.57 11.31 -5.71
C ARG A 179 21.35 12.61 -5.48
N SER A 180 22.11 12.65 -4.42
CA SER A 180 23.30 13.49 -4.31
C SER A 180 24.43 12.88 -5.15
#